data_7e41ef49977448995a41a7e430bf8351
#
_entry.id   7e41ef49977448995a41a7e430bf8351
#
_cell.length_a   1.000
_cell.length_b   1.000
_cell.length_c   1.000
_cell.angle_alpha   90.00
_cell.angle_beta   90.00
_cell.angle_gamma   90.00
#
_symmetry.space_group_name_H-M   'P 1'
#
loop_
_entity.id
_entity.type
_entity.pdbx_description
1 polymer ?
#
loop_
_entity_poly.entity_id
_entity_poly.type
_entity_poly.pdbx_seq_one_letter_code
_entity_poly.pdbx_strand_id
1 'polypeptide(L)'
;MPAPTRVRSTPMHRRPAPARRPSVNLGADHENLDQKAYQTLKAMIVERQLLPGDKIAQEKLAEDLGISRTPLVNALKLLEQDKLVQSVPRRGFFVRHFNKREMISIFELREVLEGLAARRAAENIRNKEIEQLKGFFSQFNGTRKIADVKAYAREDRLFPPRPGKPFAGR
;
A
#
# COMPACT_ATOMS: atom_id res chain seq x y z
N MET A 1 -41.32 -51.08 65.97
CA MET A 1 -40.06 -50.59 65.38
C MET A 1 -40.28 -50.42 63.86
N PRO A 2 -40.51 -49.22 63.35
CA PRO A 2 -40.60 -49.02 61.90
C PRO A 2 -39.19 -48.85 61.26
N ALA A 3 -39.02 -49.40 60.09
CA ALA A 3 -37.77 -49.40 59.31
C ALA A 3 -37.43 -47.99 58.69
N PRO A 4 -36.15 -47.65 58.48
CA PRO A 4 -35.77 -46.33 58.00
C PRO A 4 -36.02 -46.16 56.48
N THR A 5 -36.64 -45.06 56.16
CA THR A 5 -36.95 -44.62 54.79
C THR A 5 -35.68 -44.25 54.00
N ARG A 6 -35.47 -44.91 52.89
CA ARG A 6 -34.35 -44.69 51.97
C ARG A 6 -34.55 -43.38 51.21
N VAL A 7 -33.69 -42.40 51.49
CA VAL A 7 -33.65 -41.12 50.76
C VAL A 7 -33.11 -41.38 49.38
N ARG A 8 -33.90 -41.07 48.31
CA ARG A 8 -33.50 -41.11 46.95
C ARG A 8 -32.56 -39.90 46.61
N SER A 9 -31.35 -40.19 46.27
CA SER A 9 -30.39 -39.18 45.77
C SER A 9 -30.82 -38.65 44.41
N THR A 10 -31.03 -37.35 44.31
CA THR A 10 -31.35 -36.61 43.08
C THR A 10 -30.15 -36.65 42.13
N PRO A 11 -30.31 -36.91 40.82
CA PRO A 11 -29.20 -36.89 39.88
C PRO A 11 -28.67 -35.46 39.66
N MET A 12 -27.37 -35.27 39.89
CA MET A 12 -26.63 -34.03 39.62
C MET A 12 -26.72 -33.69 38.14
N HIS A 13 -27.37 -32.58 37.81
CA HIS A 13 -27.36 -32.02 36.46
C HIS A 13 -25.94 -31.65 36.07
N ARG A 14 -25.31 -32.43 35.14
CA ARG A 14 -24.06 -32.06 34.50
C ARG A 14 -24.30 -30.79 33.70
N ARG A 15 -23.62 -29.69 34.08
CA ARG A 15 -23.54 -28.45 33.28
C ARG A 15 -22.97 -28.80 31.92
N PRO A 16 -23.59 -28.35 30.81
CA PRO A 16 -23.00 -28.51 29.48
C PRO A 16 -21.66 -27.77 29.42
N ALA A 17 -20.68 -28.40 28.76
CA ALA A 17 -19.37 -27.80 28.52
C ALA A 17 -19.53 -26.47 27.75
N PRO A 18 -18.74 -25.41 28.06
CA PRO A 18 -18.82 -24.16 27.34
C PRO A 18 -18.49 -24.39 25.86
N ALA A 19 -19.38 -23.93 24.99
CA ALA A 19 -19.18 -23.99 23.56
C ALA A 19 -17.83 -23.35 23.21
N ARG A 20 -17.00 -24.06 22.45
CA ARG A 20 -15.75 -23.52 21.87
C ARG A 20 -16.09 -22.24 21.12
N ARG A 21 -15.61 -21.10 21.60
CA ARG A 21 -15.67 -19.85 20.87
C ARG A 21 -14.88 -20.04 19.58
N PRO A 22 -15.42 -19.68 18.40
CA PRO A 22 -14.64 -19.70 17.18
C PRO A 22 -13.40 -18.81 17.38
N SER A 23 -12.23 -19.35 17.15
CA SER A 23 -10.98 -18.58 17.13
C SER A 23 -11.01 -17.73 15.87
N VAL A 24 -11.58 -16.53 15.97
CA VAL A 24 -11.43 -15.51 14.91
C VAL A 24 -9.97 -15.11 14.92
N ASN A 25 -9.28 -15.36 13.81
CA ASN A 25 -7.88 -14.96 13.63
C ASN A 25 -7.86 -13.44 13.37
N LEU A 26 -7.90 -12.64 14.43
CA LEU A 26 -7.94 -11.18 14.38
C LEU A 26 -6.66 -10.58 13.76
N GLY A 27 -5.56 -11.35 13.67
CA GLY A 27 -4.30 -10.88 13.10
C GLY A 27 -4.36 -10.65 11.59
N ALA A 28 -5.05 -11.49 10.84
CA ALA A 28 -5.11 -11.37 9.37
C ALA A 28 -5.90 -10.12 8.91
N ASP A 29 -6.92 -9.73 9.66
CA ASP A 29 -7.74 -8.56 9.33
C ASP A 29 -7.00 -7.24 9.62
N HIS A 30 -6.15 -7.20 10.64
CA HIS A 30 -5.37 -6.00 10.97
C HIS A 30 -4.26 -5.73 9.93
N GLU A 31 -3.53 -6.75 9.48
CA GLU A 31 -2.53 -6.59 8.40
C GLU A 31 -3.18 -6.08 7.11
N ASN A 32 -4.39 -6.55 6.79
CA ASN A 32 -5.13 -6.08 5.62
C ASN A 32 -5.55 -4.60 5.74
N LEU A 33 -5.93 -4.13 6.95
CA LEU A 33 -6.31 -2.72 7.17
C LEU A 33 -5.11 -1.78 7.10
N ASP A 34 -3.97 -2.15 7.68
CA ASP A 34 -2.72 -1.39 7.59
C ASP A 34 -2.29 -1.21 6.14
N GLN A 35 -2.33 -2.30 5.36
CA GLN A 35 -1.97 -2.28 3.95
C GLN A 35 -2.96 -1.48 3.09
N LYS A 36 -4.26 -1.59 3.35
CA LYS A 36 -5.28 -0.79 2.67
C LYS A 36 -5.11 0.69 2.98
N ALA A 37 -4.91 1.05 4.25
CA ALA A 37 -4.65 2.42 4.68
C ALA A 37 -3.38 2.97 4.01
N TYR A 38 -2.29 2.20 3.97
CA TYR A 38 -1.06 2.58 3.28
C TYR A 38 -1.30 2.88 1.80
N GLN A 39 -2.01 1.99 1.06
CA GLN A 39 -2.28 2.21 -0.36
C GLN A 39 -3.15 3.45 -0.60
N THR A 40 -4.17 3.64 0.22
CA THR A 40 -5.07 4.81 0.15
C THR A 40 -4.29 6.10 0.39
N LEU A 41 -3.51 6.17 1.47
CA LEU A 41 -2.71 7.35 1.79
C LEU A 41 -1.65 7.64 0.72
N LYS A 42 -1.01 6.59 0.19
CA LYS A 42 -0.06 6.71 -0.92
C LYS A 42 -0.73 7.31 -2.16
N ALA A 43 -1.93 6.86 -2.50
CA ALA A 43 -2.71 7.43 -3.60
C ALA A 43 -3.03 8.91 -3.34
N MET A 44 -3.50 9.26 -2.13
CA MET A 44 -3.81 10.65 -1.75
C MET A 44 -2.60 11.59 -1.89
N ILE A 45 -1.40 11.12 -1.54
CA ILE A 45 -0.16 11.90 -1.71
C ILE A 45 0.20 12.05 -3.20
N VAL A 46 0.14 10.96 -3.96
CA VAL A 46 0.48 10.95 -5.40
C VAL A 46 -0.51 11.80 -6.21
N GLU A 47 -1.80 11.77 -5.84
CA GLU A 47 -2.86 12.55 -6.49
C GLU A 47 -2.94 13.99 -5.98
N ARG A 48 -2.04 14.38 -5.07
CA ARG A 48 -1.98 15.72 -4.47
C ARG A 48 -3.23 16.12 -3.67
N GLN A 49 -3.93 15.17 -3.10
CA GLN A 49 -4.97 15.42 -2.10
C GLN A 49 -4.33 15.79 -0.74
N LEU A 50 -3.15 15.22 -0.47
CA LEU A 50 -2.24 15.63 0.60
C LEU A 50 -1.00 16.25 -0.04
N LEU A 51 -0.75 17.53 0.22
CA LEU A 51 0.33 18.27 -0.42
C LEU A 51 1.67 18.11 0.34
N PRO A 52 2.81 18.23 -0.35
CA PRO A 52 4.11 18.28 0.30
C PRO A 52 4.18 19.37 1.38
N GLY A 53 4.57 18.97 2.60
CA GLY A 53 4.63 19.84 3.77
C GLY A 53 3.37 19.82 4.64
N ASP A 54 2.26 19.28 4.17
CA ASP A 54 1.03 19.19 4.96
C ASP A 54 1.22 18.34 6.20
N LYS A 55 0.65 18.84 7.31
CA LYS A 55 0.51 18.06 8.53
C LYS A 55 -0.64 17.07 8.40
N ILE A 56 -0.38 15.80 8.67
CA ILE A 56 -1.40 14.76 8.63
C ILE A 56 -2.20 14.78 9.93
N ALA A 57 -3.46 15.22 9.83
CA ALA A 57 -4.42 15.23 10.94
C ALA A 57 -4.93 13.80 11.17
N GLN A 58 -4.23 13.03 12.03
CA GLN A 58 -4.45 11.59 12.22
C GLN A 58 -5.87 11.26 12.66
N GLU A 59 -6.45 12.01 13.59
CA GLU A 59 -7.80 11.79 14.12
C GLU A 59 -8.83 11.94 13.00
N LYS A 60 -8.81 13.07 12.30
CA LYS A 60 -9.70 13.34 11.17
C LYS A 60 -9.54 12.32 10.05
N LEU A 61 -8.31 11.97 9.71
CA LEU A 61 -8.03 11.03 8.62
C LEU A 61 -8.45 9.60 8.96
N ALA A 62 -8.34 9.18 10.23
CA ALA A 62 -8.85 7.89 10.69
C ALA A 62 -10.39 7.84 10.60
N GLU A 63 -11.07 8.92 10.98
CA GLU A 63 -12.52 9.09 10.85
C GLU A 63 -12.96 9.05 9.38
N ASP A 64 -12.32 9.85 8.52
CA ASP A 64 -12.62 9.89 7.08
C ASP A 64 -12.44 8.53 6.38
N LEU A 65 -11.48 7.73 6.84
CA LEU A 65 -11.21 6.38 6.31
C LEU A 65 -12.01 5.27 7.01
N GLY A 66 -12.77 5.59 8.06
CA GLY A 66 -13.55 4.60 8.82
C GLY A 66 -12.70 3.54 9.53
N ILE A 67 -11.47 3.89 9.95
CA ILE A 67 -10.53 2.99 10.63
C ILE A 67 -10.12 3.55 11.98
N SER A 68 -9.62 2.68 12.87
CA SER A 68 -9.04 3.12 14.12
C SER A 68 -7.66 3.78 13.90
N ARG A 69 -7.16 4.47 14.93
CA ARG A 69 -5.86 5.16 14.87
C ARG A 69 -4.67 4.21 14.65
N THR A 70 -4.76 2.99 15.18
CA THR A 70 -3.64 2.02 15.12
C THR A 70 -3.25 1.65 13.68
N PRO A 71 -4.15 1.12 12.81
CA PRO A 71 -3.82 0.84 11.41
C PRO A 71 -3.36 2.08 10.64
N LEU A 72 -3.93 3.26 10.95
CA LEU A 72 -3.48 4.50 10.33
C LEU A 72 -2.02 4.82 10.67
N VAL A 73 -1.63 4.72 11.95
CA VAL A 73 -0.26 4.99 12.40
C VAL A 73 0.71 3.97 11.81
N ASN A 74 0.32 2.70 11.72
CA ASN A 74 1.14 1.67 11.08
C ASN A 74 1.34 1.98 9.58
N ALA A 75 0.30 2.36 8.88
CA ALA A 75 0.39 2.80 7.48
C ALA A 75 1.30 4.04 7.31
N LEU A 76 1.22 5.02 8.21
CA LEU A 76 2.09 6.19 8.20
C LEU A 76 3.56 5.84 8.42
N LYS A 77 3.87 4.86 9.28
CA LYS A 77 5.23 4.34 9.45
C LYS A 77 5.76 3.66 8.20
N LEU A 78 4.93 2.91 7.48
CA LEU A 78 5.29 2.32 6.18
C LEU A 78 5.58 3.42 5.15
N LEU A 79 4.75 4.46 5.10
CA LEU A 79 4.99 5.62 4.21
C LEU A 79 6.26 6.41 4.60
N GLU A 80 6.63 6.41 5.87
CA GLU A 80 7.88 7.00 6.34
C GLU A 80 9.11 6.19 5.86
N GLN A 81 9.02 4.87 5.87
CA GLN A 81 10.05 4.00 5.27
C GLN A 81 10.21 4.26 3.77
N ASP A 82 9.09 4.46 3.05
CA ASP A 82 9.07 4.85 1.63
C ASP A 82 9.49 6.30 1.37
N LYS A 83 9.83 7.07 2.42
CA LYS A 83 10.20 8.48 2.33
C LYS A 83 9.12 9.40 1.74
N LEU A 84 7.86 9.01 1.82
CA LEU A 84 6.70 9.83 1.41
C LEU A 84 6.18 10.71 2.55
N VAL A 85 6.38 10.28 3.78
CA VAL A 85 5.99 10.96 5.01
C VAL A 85 7.19 11.05 5.94
N GLN A 86 7.20 12.02 6.84
CA GLN A 86 8.20 12.16 7.90
C GLN A 86 7.51 12.35 9.25
N SER A 87 8.01 11.68 10.27
CA SER A 87 7.63 11.89 11.66
C SER A 87 8.46 13.01 12.26
N VAL A 88 7.80 13.98 12.89
CA VAL A 88 8.46 15.07 13.64
C VAL A 88 8.11 14.89 15.11
N PRO A 89 9.09 14.73 16.01
CA PRO A 89 8.84 14.53 17.42
C PRO A 89 7.92 15.60 18.00
N ARG A 90 6.89 15.19 18.76
CA ARG A 90 5.85 16.03 19.39
C ARG A 90 4.97 16.81 18.42
N ARG A 91 5.21 16.74 17.11
CA ARG A 91 4.42 17.48 16.09
C ARG A 91 3.58 16.55 15.21
N GLY A 92 3.93 15.25 15.14
CA GLY A 92 3.21 14.24 14.36
C GLY A 92 3.81 14.00 12.98
N PHE A 93 2.99 13.50 12.05
CA PHE A 93 3.41 13.15 10.70
C PHE A 93 3.12 14.29 9.71
N PHE A 94 4.03 14.44 8.75
CA PHE A 94 3.95 15.42 7.67
C PHE A 94 4.25 14.76 6.34
N VAL A 95 3.58 15.18 5.28
CA VAL A 95 3.95 14.78 3.91
C VAL A 95 5.34 15.34 3.61
N ARG A 96 6.25 14.49 3.11
CA ARG A 96 7.62 14.91 2.86
C ARG A 96 7.68 15.95 1.73
N HIS A 97 8.44 16.99 1.98
CA HIS A 97 8.81 17.98 1.00
C HIS A 97 10.25 17.74 0.56
N PHE A 98 10.45 17.55 -0.75
CA PHE A 98 11.80 17.41 -1.32
C PHE A 98 12.32 18.80 -1.67
N ASN A 99 13.52 19.11 -1.23
CA ASN A 99 14.18 20.33 -1.66
C ASN A 99 14.75 20.19 -3.08
N LYS A 100 15.10 21.32 -3.71
CA LYS A 100 15.61 21.34 -5.09
C LYS A 100 16.85 20.47 -5.29
N ARG A 101 17.75 20.45 -4.31
CA ARG A 101 19.01 19.67 -4.37
C ARG A 101 18.73 18.16 -4.34
N GLU A 102 17.84 17.73 -3.46
CA GLU A 102 17.39 16.32 -3.39
C GLU A 102 16.74 15.89 -4.71
N MET A 103 15.87 16.76 -5.27
CA MET A 103 15.24 16.47 -6.57
C MET A 103 16.27 16.32 -7.70
N ILE A 104 17.25 17.20 -7.77
CA ILE A 104 18.33 17.10 -8.76
C ILE A 104 19.06 15.77 -8.62
N SER A 105 19.50 15.41 -7.42
CA SER A 105 20.20 14.15 -7.18
C SER A 105 19.36 12.91 -7.54
N ILE A 106 18.05 12.94 -7.31
CA ILE A 106 17.16 11.86 -7.73
C ILE A 106 17.10 11.77 -9.27
N PHE A 107 17.01 12.90 -9.99
CA PHE A 107 16.99 12.89 -11.46
C PHE A 107 18.32 12.43 -12.05
N GLU A 108 19.45 12.85 -11.50
CA GLU A 108 20.78 12.39 -11.91
C GLU A 108 20.91 10.86 -11.75
N LEU A 109 20.48 10.31 -10.62
CA LEU A 109 20.47 8.87 -10.39
C LEU A 109 19.55 8.14 -11.40
N ARG A 110 18.34 8.67 -11.64
CA ARG A 110 17.41 8.11 -12.63
C ARG A 110 18.00 8.11 -14.02
N GLU A 111 18.62 9.18 -14.45
CA GLU A 111 19.27 9.29 -15.76
C GLU A 111 20.27 8.14 -15.99
N VAL A 112 21.13 7.88 -15.02
CA VAL A 112 22.11 6.79 -15.10
C VAL A 112 21.44 5.43 -15.14
N LEU A 113 20.47 5.18 -14.28
CA LEU A 113 19.79 3.89 -14.21
C LEU A 113 18.90 3.63 -15.42
N GLU A 114 18.13 4.61 -15.86
CA GLU A 114 17.24 4.51 -17.02
C GLU A 114 18.07 4.37 -18.31
N GLY A 115 19.18 5.11 -18.45
CA GLY A 115 20.09 4.97 -19.57
C GLY A 115 20.73 3.59 -19.65
N LEU A 116 21.17 3.03 -18.52
CA LEU A 116 21.69 1.66 -18.48
C LEU A 116 20.60 0.63 -18.81
N ALA A 117 19.41 0.79 -18.26
CA ALA A 117 18.27 -0.10 -18.52
C ALA A 117 17.87 -0.07 -20.01
N ALA A 118 17.79 1.12 -20.62
CA ALA A 118 17.49 1.30 -22.03
C ALA A 118 18.54 0.63 -22.92
N ARG A 119 19.82 0.82 -22.62
CA ARG A 119 20.93 0.17 -23.37
C ARG A 119 20.79 -1.35 -23.32
N ARG A 120 20.62 -1.94 -22.13
CA ARG A 120 20.48 -3.38 -21.97
C ARG A 120 19.21 -3.91 -22.63
N ALA A 121 18.12 -3.15 -22.59
CA ALA A 121 16.90 -3.50 -23.30
C ALA A 121 17.13 -3.54 -24.82
N ALA A 122 17.79 -2.52 -25.40
CA ALA A 122 18.07 -2.43 -26.81
C ALA A 122 18.94 -3.60 -27.34
N GLU A 123 19.85 -4.11 -26.51
CA GLU A 123 20.70 -5.27 -26.84
C GLU A 123 19.92 -6.60 -26.88
N ASN A 124 18.79 -6.69 -26.19
CA ASN A 124 18.07 -7.96 -25.95
C ASN A 124 16.63 -7.97 -26.48
N ILE A 125 16.10 -6.81 -26.91
CA ILE A 125 14.72 -6.66 -27.34
C ILE A 125 14.44 -7.39 -28.65
N ARG A 126 13.30 -8.08 -28.74
CA ARG A 126 12.84 -8.78 -29.95
C ARG A 126 11.89 -7.90 -30.73
N ASN A 127 11.79 -8.16 -32.05
CA ASN A 127 10.89 -7.38 -32.93
C ASN A 127 9.43 -7.33 -32.43
N LYS A 128 8.92 -8.43 -31.87
CA LYS A 128 7.58 -8.47 -31.31
C LYS A 128 7.41 -7.48 -30.13
N GLU A 129 8.41 -7.34 -29.29
CA GLU A 129 8.41 -6.42 -28.13
C GLU A 129 8.55 -4.97 -28.61
N ILE A 130 9.30 -4.73 -29.70
CA ILE A 130 9.37 -3.40 -30.34
C ILE A 130 8.01 -2.97 -30.86
N GLU A 131 7.27 -3.86 -31.53
CA GLU A 131 5.92 -3.53 -32.02
C GLU A 131 4.93 -3.30 -30.87
N GLN A 132 5.05 -4.04 -29.79
CA GLN A 132 4.26 -3.78 -28.57
C GLN A 132 4.57 -2.39 -27.99
N LEU A 133 5.84 -2.01 -27.91
CA LEU A 133 6.26 -0.67 -27.47
C LEU A 133 5.73 0.43 -28.38
N LYS A 134 5.83 0.27 -29.70
CA LYS A 134 5.27 1.22 -30.66
C LYS A 134 3.76 1.38 -30.48
N GLY A 135 3.03 0.26 -30.30
CA GLY A 135 1.60 0.28 -30.06
C GLY A 135 1.23 1.00 -28.75
N PHE A 136 2.02 0.77 -27.69
CA PHE A 136 1.83 1.42 -26.40
C PHE A 136 1.98 2.94 -26.48
N PHE A 137 2.98 3.43 -27.22
CA PHE A 137 3.23 4.87 -27.37
C PHE A 137 2.47 5.52 -28.53
N SER A 138 1.80 4.77 -29.39
CA SER A 138 1.09 5.31 -30.57
C SER A 138 0.00 6.33 -30.20
N GLN A 139 -0.64 6.18 -29.04
CA GLN A 139 -1.65 7.10 -28.54
C GLN A 139 -1.09 8.47 -28.11
N PHE A 140 0.25 8.59 -27.96
CA PHE A 140 0.91 9.82 -27.53
C PHE A 140 1.56 10.59 -28.71
N ASN A 141 1.28 10.19 -29.95
CA ASN A 141 1.86 10.80 -31.13
C ASN A 141 1.47 12.28 -31.30
N GLY A 142 2.35 13.15 -30.86
CA GLY A 142 2.49 14.49 -31.41
C GLY A 142 1.78 15.65 -30.71
N THR A 143 0.84 15.46 -29.80
CA THR A 143 0.15 16.57 -29.12
C THR A 143 0.36 16.54 -27.60
N ARG A 144 1.37 17.26 -27.11
CA ARG A 144 1.58 17.50 -25.66
C ARG A 144 0.54 18.48 -25.11
N LYS A 145 -0.72 18.06 -24.97
CA LYS A 145 -1.68 18.79 -24.14
C LYS A 145 -1.49 18.38 -22.68
N ILE A 146 -1.73 19.31 -21.74
CA ILE A 146 -1.57 19.06 -20.28
C ILE A 146 -2.42 17.86 -19.80
N ALA A 147 -3.56 17.58 -20.45
CA ALA A 147 -4.38 16.40 -20.22
C ALA A 147 -3.63 15.09 -20.53
N ASP A 148 -2.78 15.09 -21.54
CA ASP A 148 -2.04 13.91 -21.97
C ASP A 148 -0.86 13.59 -21.05
N VAL A 149 -0.32 14.60 -20.32
CA VAL A 149 0.76 14.40 -19.34
C VAL A 149 0.33 13.50 -18.18
N LYS A 150 -0.93 13.61 -17.72
CA LYS A 150 -1.47 12.72 -16.67
C LYS A 150 -1.66 11.30 -17.18
N ALA A 151 -2.13 11.14 -18.41
CA ALA A 151 -2.26 9.84 -19.07
C ALA A 151 -0.87 9.23 -19.28
N TYR A 152 0.08 9.98 -19.83
CA TYR A 152 1.47 9.56 -20.01
C TYR A 152 2.13 9.14 -18.69
N ALA A 153 1.99 9.92 -17.63
CA ALA A 153 2.52 9.59 -16.30
C ALA A 153 1.84 8.37 -15.65
N ARG A 154 0.61 8.04 -16.03
CA ARG A 154 -0.06 6.80 -15.62
C ARG A 154 0.51 5.60 -16.36
N GLU A 155 0.72 5.73 -17.66
CA GLU A 155 1.30 4.71 -18.53
C GLU A 155 2.78 4.48 -18.20
N ASP A 156 3.57 5.54 -17.95
CA ASP A 156 4.96 5.46 -17.49
C ASP A 156 5.11 4.67 -16.19
N ARG A 157 4.10 4.68 -15.30
CA ARG A 157 4.04 3.84 -14.11
C ARG A 157 3.71 2.36 -14.38
N LEU A 158 3.11 2.08 -15.52
CA LEU A 158 2.84 0.71 -15.98
C LEU A 158 4.04 0.11 -16.74
N PHE A 159 4.98 0.96 -17.11
CA PHE A 159 6.22 0.62 -17.78
C PHE A 159 7.42 1.07 -16.91
N PRO A 160 8.26 0.21 -16.39
CA PRO A 160 8.60 -1.18 -16.73
C PRO A 160 7.71 -2.21 -16.02
N PRO A 161 7.76 -3.50 -16.44
CA PRO A 161 7.00 -4.56 -15.80
C PRO A 161 7.32 -4.60 -14.30
N ARG A 162 6.28 -4.76 -13.48
CA ARG A 162 6.39 -4.81 -12.02
C ARG A 162 7.53 -5.75 -11.62
N PRO A 163 8.41 -5.37 -10.67
CA PRO A 163 9.41 -6.27 -10.14
C PRO A 163 8.73 -7.54 -9.64
N GLY A 164 9.15 -8.72 -10.14
CA GLY A 164 8.58 -10.02 -9.80
C GLY A 164 7.90 -10.77 -10.94
N LYS A 165 7.66 -10.16 -12.11
CA LYS A 165 7.40 -10.93 -13.33
C LYS A 165 8.65 -10.87 -14.18
N PRO A 166 9.39 -12.00 -14.31
CA PRO A 166 10.47 -12.06 -15.27
C PRO A 166 9.85 -11.74 -16.64
N PHE A 167 10.53 -10.92 -17.45
CA PHE A 167 10.32 -10.96 -18.87
C PHE A 167 10.29 -12.43 -19.25
N ALA A 168 9.13 -12.91 -19.70
CA ALA A 168 9.01 -14.28 -20.15
C ALA A 168 9.88 -14.42 -21.40
N GLY A 169 11.13 -14.70 -21.17
CA GLY A 169 12.19 -14.79 -22.15
C GLY A 169 12.93 -16.11 -21.96
N ARG A 170 12.44 -17.12 -22.59
CA ARG A 170 13.22 -18.08 -23.35
C ARG A 170 12.59 -18.26 -24.69
#